data_cb00aef7f33dcb3bed09af22ba70f4b0
#
_entry.id   cb00aef7f33dcb3bed09af22ba70f4b0
#
_cell.length_a   1.000
_cell.length_b   1.000
_cell.length_c   1.000
_cell.angle_alpha   90.00
_cell.angle_beta   90.00
_cell.angle_gamma   90.00
#
_symmetry.space_group_name_H-M   'P 1'
#
loop_
_entity.id
_entity.type
_entity.pdbx_description
1 polymer ?
#
loop_
_entity_poly.entity_id
_entity_poly.type
_entity_poly.pdbx_seq_one_letter_code
_entity_poly.pdbx_strand_id
1 'polypeptide(L)'
;MRELYKNTPAGLCGNEDCGQMSAWYVFSAMGFYPVCPGTDEYILGAPLFKKATLHFENGKNLVITASDNSDTNRYVDEMRVNGTVYTKNYLKHNELLQGGTIDFKMTDRPNMQRGTQESDLPYSFSKDEKVK
;
A
#
# COMPACT_ATOMS: atom_id res chain seq x y z
N MET A 1 -7.88 4.51 -9.76
CA MET A 1 -8.28 5.68 -8.95
C MET A 1 -8.60 6.92 -9.80
N ARG A 2 -7.68 7.46 -10.58
CA ARG A 2 -7.86 8.75 -11.30
C ARG A 2 -9.02 8.81 -12.29
N GLU A 3 -9.40 7.72 -12.90
CA GLU A 3 -10.46 7.67 -13.91
C GLU A 3 -11.85 7.42 -13.31
N LEU A 4 -11.92 6.60 -12.25
CA LEU A 4 -13.17 6.11 -11.68
C LEU A 4 -13.64 6.90 -10.46
N TYR A 5 -12.76 7.68 -9.82
CA TYR A 5 -13.09 8.53 -8.68
C TYR A 5 -12.96 10.00 -9.05
N LYS A 6 -13.94 10.81 -8.66
CA LYS A 6 -13.98 12.24 -8.96
C LYS A 6 -14.30 13.03 -7.68
N ASN A 7 -13.75 14.23 -7.57
CA ASN A 7 -14.06 15.13 -6.45
C ASN A 7 -15.41 15.84 -6.68
N THR A 8 -16.49 15.06 -6.66
CA THR A 8 -17.88 15.53 -6.79
C THR A 8 -18.78 14.71 -5.88
N PRO A 9 -19.99 15.16 -5.51
CA PRO A 9 -20.93 14.37 -4.67
C PRO A 9 -21.26 12.99 -5.23
N ALA A 10 -21.25 12.81 -6.56
CA ALA A 10 -21.45 11.52 -7.23
C ALA A 10 -20.14 10.94 -7.77
N GLY A 11 -19.03 11.17 -7.07
CA GLY A 11 -17.68 10.86 -7.56
C GLY A 11 -17.22 9.43 -7.39
N LEU A 12 -18.03 8.54 -6.83
CA LEU A 12 -17.73 7.11 -6.70
C LEU A 12 -18.15 6.35 -7.95
N CYS A 13 -17.42 5.30 -8.30
CA CYS A 13 -17.70 4.49 -9.50
C CYS A 13 -18.75 3.39 -9.27
N GLY A 14 -19.35 3.32 -8.10
CA GLY A 14 -20.37 2.34 -7.73
C GLY A 14 -21.00 2.69 -6.38
N ASN A 15 -21.67 1.72 -5.77
CA ASN A 15 -22.26 1.87 -4.44
C ASN A 15 -21.15 1.98 -3.39
N GLU A 16 -21.32 2.87 -2.43
CA GLU A 16 -20.35 3.12 -1.35
C GLU A 16 -20.17 1.89 -0.42
N ASP A 17 -21.24 1.13 -0.24
CA ASP A 17 -21.28 -0.07 0.60
C ASP A 17 -20.71 0.15 2.02
N CYS A 18 -21.34 1.07 2.74
CA CYS A 18 -20.99 1.43 4.12
C CYS A 18 -19.54 1.93 4.30
N GLY A 19 -18.98 2.59 3.29
CA GLY A 19 -17.62 3.17 3.34
C GLY A 19 -16.53 2.29 2.71
N GLN A 20 -16.90 1.15 2.13
CA GLN A 20 -15.93 0.25 1.51
C GLN A 20 -15.19 0.89 0.33
N MET A 21 -15.90 1.62 -0.53
CA MET A 21 -15.31 2.28 -1.70
C MET A 21 -14.36 3.42 -1.30
N SER A 22 -14.75 4.22 -0.32
CA SER A 22 -13.90 5.29 0.23
C SER A 22 -12.68 4.72 0.94
N ALA A 23 -12.85 3.66 1.73
CA ALA A 23 -11.74 2.98 2.40
C ALA A 23 -10.73 2.41 1.37
N TRP A 24 -11.23 1.76 0.31
CA TRP A 24 -10.37 1.28 -0.78
C TRP A 24 -9.54 2.40 -1.40
N TYR A 25 -10.17 3.56 -1.67
CA TYR A 25 -9.48 4.71 -2.24
C TYR A 25 -8.38 5.22 -1.32
N VAL A 26 -8.68 5.41 -0.03
CA VAL A 26 -7.74 5.95 0.96
C VAL A 26 -6.53 5.01 1.13
N PHE A 27 -6.77 3.73 1.37
CA PHE A 27 -5.70 2.74 1.50
C PHE A 27 -4.84 2.64 0.23
N SER A 28 -5.48 2.52 -0.92
CA SER A 28 -4.78 2.43 -2.20
C SER A 28 -3.97 3.70 -2.50
N ALA A 29 -4.48 4.88 -2.12
CA ALA A 29 -3.76 6.15 -2.28
C ALA A 29 -2.53 6.26 -1.36
N MET A 30 -2.51 5.56 -0.22
CA MET A 30 -1.34 5.42 0.64
C MET A 30 -0.32 4.40 0.11
N GLY A 31 -0.72 3.55 -0.84
CA GLY A 31 0.15 2.56 -1.47
C GLY A 31 0.05 1.15 -0.90
N PHE A 32 -0.99 0.80 -0.17
CA PHE A 32 -1.23 -0.56 0.32
C PHE A 32 -2.73 -0.83 0.55
N TYR A 33 -3.12 -2.12 0.60
CA TYR A 33 -4.52 -2.51 0.83
C TYR A 33 -4.61 -3.89 1.49
N PRO A 34 -5.55 -4.12 2.44
CA PRO A 34 -5.80 -5.44 3.04
C PRO A 34 -6.60 -6.31 2.07
N VAL A 35 -5.93 -7.02 1.17
CA VAL A 35 -6.56 -7.82 0.11
C VAL A 35 -7.18 -9.11 0.65
N CYS A 36 -6.54 -9.74 1.64
CA CYS A 36 -6.98 -11.02 2.20
C CYS A 36 -7.55 -10.82 3.61
N PRO A 37 -8.88 -10.82 3.79
CA PRO A 37 -9.49 -10.75 5.12
C PRO A 37 -9.04 -11.91 6.02
N GLY A 38 -8.78 -11.60 7.29
CA GLY A 38 -8.32 -12.58 8.28
C GLY A 38 -6.81 -12.76 8.36
N THR A 39 -6.04 -12.06 7.54
CA THR A 39 -4.58 -11.92 7.71
C THR A 39 -4.24 -10.55 8.30
N ASP A 40 -3.03 -10.42 8.85
CA ASP A 40 -2.48 -9.15 9.35
C ASP A 40 -1.68 -8.39 8.26
N GLU A 41 -1.83 -8.79 6.98
CA GLU A 41 -1.02 -8.30 5.88
C GLU A 41 -1.77 -7.29 5.00
N TYR A 42 -1.05 -6.22 4.63
CA TYR A 42 -1.44 -5.25 3.62
C TYR A 42 -0.57 -5.43 2.39
N ILE A 43 -1.19 -5.68 1.26
CA ILE A 43 -0.49 -5.85 -0.01
C ILE A 43 -0.06 -4.48 -0.53
N LEU A 44 1.21 -4.39 -0.95
CA LEU A 44 1.79 -3.16 -1.48
C LEU A 44 1.32 -2.87 -2.91
N GLY A 45 1.00 -1.61 -3.12
CA GLY A 45 0.80 -0.98 -4.42
C GLY A 45 1.71 0.23 -4.57
N ALA A 46 1.41 1.10 -5.51
CA ALA A 46 2.10 2.38 -5.67
C ALA A 46 1.27 3.51 -5.04
N PRO A 47 1.86 4.37 -4.19
CA PRO A 47 1.16 5.49 -3.58
C PRO A 47 0.70 6.51 -4.64
N LEU A 48 -0.42 7.17 -4.38
CA LEU A 48 -0.93 8.26 -5.23
C LEU A 48 -0.31 9.60 -4.83
N PHE A 49 -0.07 9.82 -3.54
CA PHE A 49 0.41 11.08 -3.00
C PHE A 49 1.93 11.08 -2.83
N LYS A 50 2.54 12.27 -2.92
CA LYS A 50 3.98 12.44 -2.64
C LYS A 50 4.32 12.30 -1.16
N LYS A 51 3.34 12.59 -0.29
CA LYS A 51 3.48 12.43 1.15
C LYS A 51 2.10 12.21 1.77
N ALA A 52 2.04 11.26 2.71
CA ALA A 52 0.92 11.07 3.62
C ALA A 52 1.45 10.90 5.06
N THR A 53 0.68 11.33 6.04
CA THR A 53 1.00 11.10 7.45
C THR A 53 -0.23 10.52 8.13
N LEU A 54 -0.06 9.37 8.77
CA LEU A 54 -1.08 8.73 9.58
C LEU A 54 -0.77 9.02 11.05
N HIS A 55 -1.77 9.51 11.77
CA HIS A 55 -1.71 9.72 13.21
C HIS A 55 -2.50 8.59 13.87
N PHE A 56 -1.83 7.75 14.63
CA PHE A 56 -2.45 6.63 15.32
C PHE A 56 -2.95 7.02 16.72
N GLU A 57 -3.98 6.34 17.20
CA GLU A 57 -4.54 6.55 18.54
C GLU A 57 -3.52 6.28 19.66
N ASN A 58 -2.50 5.46 19.41
CA ASN A 58 -1.39 5.21 20.33
C ASN A 58 -0.36 6.36 20.41
N GLY A 59 -0.64 7.50 19.77
CA GLY A 59 0.21 8.68 19.72
C GLY A 59 1.39 8.61 18.76
N LYS A 60 1.58 7.49 18.06
CA LYS A 60 2.64 7.34 17.05
C LYS A 60 2.19 7.85 15.68
N ASN A 61 3.16 8.20 14.86
CA ASN A 61 2.92 8.65 13.48
C ASN A 61 3.63 7.73 12.49
N LEU A 62 2.98 7.45 11.37
CA LEU A 62 3.59 6.84 10.21
C LEU A 62 3.64 7.86 9.08
N VAL A 63 4.84 8.16 8.59
CA VAL A 63 5.05 9.06 7.46
C VAL A 63 5.40 8.24 6.22
N ILE A 64 4.59 8.39 5.18
CA ILE A 64 4.77 7.74 3.89
C ILE A 64 5.23 8.81 2.90
N THR A 65 6.35 8.58 2.21
CA THR A 65 6.86 9.49 1.19
C THR A 65 7.05 8.78 -0.14
N ALA A 66 6.77 9.50 -1.23
CA ALA A 66 6.99 9.09 -2.61
C ALA A 66 7.30 10.36 -3.43
N SER A 67 8.40 11.03 -3.11
CA SER A 67 8.73 12.37 -3.61
C SER A 67 8.80 12.43 -5.13
N ASP A 68 9.26 11.34 -5.77
CA ASP A 68 9.41 11.23 -7.23
C ASP A 68 8.12 10.80 -7.94
N ASN A 69 7.02 10.60 -7.19
CA ASN A 69 5.74 10.18 -7.76
C ASN A 69 5.20 11.25 -8.72
N SER A 70 4.81 10.83 -9.90
CA SER A 70 4.26 11.67 -10.97
C SER A 70 3.35 10.87 -11.90
N ASP A 71 2.84 11.48 -12.96
CA ASP A 71 2.05 10.78 -13.96
C ASP A 71 2.86 9.74 -14.76
N THR A 72 4.17 9.92 -14.84
CA THR A 72 5.10 8.99 -15.50
C THR A 72 5.72 8.03 -14.50
N ASN A 73 6.22 8.52 -13.35
CA ASN A 73 6.86 7.71 -12.33
C ASN A 73 5.79 7.06 -11.44
N ARG A 74 5.27 5.94 -11.87
CA ARG A 74 4.15 5.22 -11.23
C ARG A 74 4.52 3.84 -10.71
N TYR A 75 5.75 3.39 -10.94
CA TYR A 75 6.24 2.09 -10.46
C TYR A 75 7.16 2.30 -9.26
N VAL A 76 7.14 1.35 -8.32
CA VAL A 76 8.04 1.33 -7.17
C VAL A 76 9.35 0.66 -7.59
N ASP A 77 10.45 1.41 -7.58
CA ASP A 77 11.81 0.89 -7.80
C ASP A 77 12.39 0.31 -6.50
N GLU A 78 12.38 1.10 -5.45
CA GLU A 78 12.88 0.71 -4.13
C GLU A 78 11.89 1.19 -3.04
N MET A 79 11.82 0.46 -1.95
CA MET A 79 11.10 0.86 -0.76
C MET A 79 11.99 0.73 0.46
N ARG A 80 11.90 1.68 1.38
CA ARG A 80 12.57 1.63 2.68
C ARG A 80 11.56 1.79 3.81
N VAL A 81 11.76 1.01 4.86
CA VAL A 81 11.03 1.16 6.12
C VAL A 81 12.03 1.56 7.19
N ASN A 82 11.82 2.72 7.81
CA ASN A 82 12.74 3.30 8.80
C ASN A 82 14.20 3.35 8.30
N GLY A 83 14.38 3.73 7.03
CA GLY A 83 15.69 3.84 6.37
C GLY A 83 16.29 2.53 5.88
N THR A 84 15.75 1.36 6.25
CA THR A 84 16.24 0.05 5.81
C THR A 84 15.51 -0.41 4.55
N VAL A 85 16.24 -0.94 3.57
CA VAL A 85 15.66 -1.49 2.33
C VAL A 85 14.68 -2.60 2.68
N TYR A 86 13.49 -2.51 2.08
CA TYR A 86 12.38 -3.42 2.32
C TYR A 86 11.93 -4.05 0.99
N THR A 87 12.16 -5.34 0.84
CA THR A 87 11.93 -6.08 -0.42
C THR A 87 10.54 -6.69 -0.51
N LYS A 88 9.89 -6.98 0.62
CA LYS A 88 8.59 -7.64 0.67
C LYS A 88 7.52 -6.87 -0.09
N ASN A 89 6.53 -7.60 -0.59
CA ASN A 89 5.36 -7.07 -1.29
C ASN A 89 4.16 -6.88 -0.35
N TYR A 90 4.37 -6.92 0.95
CA TYR A 90 3.35 -6.73 1.98
C TYR A 90 3.92 -6.02 3.21
N LEU A 91 3.05 -5.43 4.01
CA LEU A 91 3.35 -4.84 5.32
C LEU A 91 2.49 -5.53 6.37
N LYS A 92 2.98 -5.67 7.59
CA LYS A 92 2.22 -6.23 8.70
C LYS A 92 1.55 -5.13 9.54
N HIS A 93 0.32 -5.38 9.95
CA HIS A 93 -0.47 -4.43 10.75
C HIS A 93 0.28 -3.96 12.01
N ASN A 94 0.82 -4.90 12.77
CA ASN A 94 1.54 -4.58 13.99
C ASN A 94 2.82 -3.75 13.76
N GLU A 95 3.49 -3.95 12.61
CA GLU A 95 4.66 -3.15 12.21
C GLU A 95 4.25 -1.71 11.87
N LEU A 96 3.15 -1.54 11.13
CA LEU A 96 2.60 -0.21 10.80
C LEU A 96 2.24 0.59 12.04
N LEU A 97 1.62 -0.04 13.03
CA LEU A 97 1.22 0.61 14.29
C LEU A 97 2.41 1.06 15.16
N GLN A 98 3.63 0.61 14.88
CA GLN A 98 4.82 1.16 15.53
C GLN A 98 5.16 2.56 15.03
N GLY A 99 4.57 3.00 13.93
CA GLY A 99 4.90 4.27 13.28
C GLY A 99 6.27 4.23 12.59
N GLY A 100 6.80 5.43 12.31
CA GLY A 100 8.07 5.57 11.63
C GLY A 100 7.93 6.10 10.21
N THR A 101 8.77 5.64 9.28
CA THR A 101 8.78 6.11 7.90
C THR A 101 8.69 4.97 6.90
N ILE A 102 7.96 5.21 5.82
CA ILE A 102 7.97 4.39 4.60
C ILE A 102 8.34 5.32 3.45
N ASP A 103 9.46 5.03 2.78
CA ASP A 103 9.95 5.83 1.68
C ASP A 103 9.92 4.99 0.40
N PHE A 104 9.15 5.45 -0.59
CA PHE A 104 9.06 4.87 -1.92
C PHE A 104 9.92 5.67 -2.89
N LYS A 105 10.84 5.01 -3.56
CA LYS A 105 11.51 5.54 -4.74
C LYS A 105 10.72 5.13 -5.97
N MET A 106 10.19 6.12 -6.68
CA MET A 106 9.30 5.91 -7.82
C MET A 106 10.08 6.04 -9.14
N THR A 107 9.63 5.29 -10.16
CA THR A 107 10.23 5.27 -11.49
C THR A 107 9.18 5.13 -12.59
N ASP A 108 9.57 5.41 -13.83
CA ASP A 108 8.75 5.27 -15.04
C ASP A 108 8.73 3.84 -15.61
N ARG A 109 9.57 2.94 -15.09
CA ARG A 109 9.70 1.54 -15.53
C ARG A 109 9.55 0.57 -14.37
N PRO A 110 8.90 -0.61 -14.60
CA PRO A 110 8.79 -1.61 -13.55
C PRO A 110 10.16 -2.22 -13.20
N ASN A 111 10.47 -2.30 -11.92
CA ASN A 111 11.59 -3.07 -11.41
C ASN A 111 11.18 -4.56 -11.31
N MET A 112 11.63 -5.37 -12.26
CA MET A 112 11.28 -6.80 -12.36
C MET A 112 12.03 -7.68 -11.35
N GLN A 113 12.93 -7.11 -10.55
CA GLN A 113 13.74 -7.86 -9.61
C GLN A 113 13.33 -7.66 -8.15
N ARG A 114 12.57 -6.58 -7.87
CA ARG A 114 12.07 -6.31 -6.53
C ARG A 114 10.95 -7.28 -6.17
N GLY A 115 11.00 -7.83 -4.95
CA GLY A 115 9.90 -8.62 -4.40
C GLY A 115 9.73 -9.99 -5.04
N THR A 116 10.80 -10.59 -5.59
CA THR A 116 10.75 -11.86 -6.32
C THR A 116 11.13 -13.07 -5.49
N GLN A 117 11.68 -12.87 -4.29
CA GLN A 117 12.03 -13.98 -3.41
C GLN A 117 10.75 -14.56 -2.76
N GLU A 118 10.77 -15.85 -2.41
CA GLU A 118 9.63 -16.50 -1.74
C GLU A 118 9.26 -15.79 -0.43
N SER A 119 10.24 -15.30 0.32
CA SER A 119 10.04 -14.53 1.55
C SER A 119 9.41 -13.15 1.35
N ASP A 120 9.41 -12.63 0.11
CA ASP A 120 8.83 -11.34 -0.24
C ASP A 120 7.34 -11.44 -0.60
N LEU A 121 6.85 -12.66 -0.81
CA LEU A 121 5.47 -12.90 -1.22
C LEU A 121 4.52 -12.82 -0.02
N PRO A 122 3.34 -12.21 -0.18
CA PRO A 122 2.31 -12.19 0.85
C PRO A 122 1.70 -13.58 1.03
N TYR A 123 0.92 -13.72 2.11
CA TYR A 123 0.10 -14.91 2.32
C TYR A 123 -0.78 -15.20 1.10
N SER A 124 -0.89 -16.47 0.77
CA SER A 124 -1.79 -16.97 -0.27
C SER A 124 -2.51 -18.22 0.22
N PHE A 125 -3.83 -18.18 0.21
CA PHE A 125 -4.69 -19.30 0.58
C PHE A 125 -4.41 -20.58 -0.24
N SER A 126 -4.00 -20.43 -1.49
CA SER A 126 -3.65 -21.57 -2.36
C SER A 126 -2.40 -22.33 -1.92
N LYS A 127 -1.59 -21.74 -1.02
CA LYS A 127 -0.40 -22.38 -0.44
C LYS A 127 -0.70 -23.07 0.91
N ASP A 128 -1.91 -22.97 1.41
CA ASP A 128 -2.31 -23.57 2.68
C ASP A 128 -2.58 -25.08 2.47
N GLU A 129 -1.66 -25.93 2.94
CA GLU A 129 -1.74 -27.39 2.77
C GLU A 129 -2.96 -28.03 3.48
N LYS A 130 -3.63 -27.30 4.37
CA LYS A 130 -4.80 -27.77 5.11
C LYS A 130 -6.11 -27.76 4.32
N VAL A 131 -6.10 -27.30 3.08
CA VAL A 131 -7.27 -27.17 2.21
C VAL A 131 -7.31 -28.25 1.12
N LYS A 132 -6.53 -29.31 1.27
CA LYS A 132 -6.61 -30.48 0.39
C LYS A 132 -7.62 -31.50 0.89
#